data_0de09396a795b636d772520521a7e640
#
_entry.id   0de09396a795b636d772520521a7e640
#
_cell.length_a   1.000
_cell.length_b   1.000
_cell.length_c   1.000
_cell.angle_alpha   90.00
_cell.angle_beta   90.00
_cell.angle_gamma   90.00
#
_symmetry.space_group_name_H-M   'P 1'
#
loop_
_entity.id
_entity.type
_entity.pdbx_description
1 polymer ?
#
loop_
_entity_poly.entity_id
_entity_poly.type
_entity_poly.pdbx_seq_one_letter_code
_entity_poly.pdbx_strand_id
1 'polypeptide(L)'
;MVSAKMYELGTKKSTIRTIFEFGRMRAAQVGEENIFDFSLGNPNVPTPDFVRDAAIEILQTYAPAQVHGYTVAPGNPQVRETLAASINDRFGTHFAGKNLFVTSGAAAAITICFKALAEAGDEFITFAPYFPEYKVFVESVGATLKVVKPRPEDWQIDFDDFQKLLSPKTKAVIINSPNNPSGAVYSEETIKKLTDILKQCKQNIFLICDEPYRELAYGVEVPWVTNFYANTLVCYSYSKSFSLPGERIGYIVVPDEVVDFDKVFGAIAGAARVLTHVNAPSLWQLVVAKCAGKAVDITPYERNGKLLYDGLIAAGFECVKPQGAFYLFPKAFEADDYAFCERAKKYDLLLVPGADFGAPGYFRAAYCIKTETIERSLPLFKKLAEEYSRA
;
A
#
# COMPACT_ATOMS: atom_id res chain seq x y z
N MET A 1 1.63 -1.13 35.65
CA MET A 1 0.95 -0.14 34.77
C MET A 1 1.56 -0.22 33.38
N VAL A 2 0.73 -0.15 32.34
CA VAL A 2 1.15 -0.22 30.92
C VAL A 2 1.15 1.16 30.28
N SER A 3 1.75 1.33 29.09
CA SER A 3 1.65 2.56 28.31
C SER A 3 0.19 2.81 27.91
N ALA A 4 -0.37 3.97 28.29
CA ALA A 4 -1.75 4.34 27.94
C ALA A 4 -1.97 4.38 26.42
N LYS A 5 -0.99 4.94 25.66
CA LYS A 5 -1.03 5.00 24.19
C LYS A 5 -1.04 3.60 23.57
N MET A 6 -0.22 2.67 24.06
CA MET A 6 -0.22 1.29 23.54
C MET A 6 -1.49 0.53 23.89
N TYR A 7 -2.04 0.75 25.07
CA TYR A 7 -3.32 0.19 25.46
C TYR A 7 -4.45 0.69 24.54
N GLU A 8 -4.50 2.00 24.30
CA GLU A 8 -5.48 2.59 23.38
C GLU A 8 -5.36 2.00 21.97
N LEU A 9 -4.15 1.99 21.38
CA LEU A 9 -3.91 1.42 20.06
C LEU A 9 -4.26 -0.07 19.96
N GLY A 10 -4.04 -0.83 21.02
CA GLY A 10 -4.34 -2.26 21.08
C GLY A 10 -5.83 -2.58 21.30
N THR A 11 -6.57 -1.69 21.96
CA THR A 11 -7.99 -1.89 22.29
C THR A 11 -8.92 -1.20 21.32
N LYS A 12 -8.51 -0.07 20.72
CA LYS A 12 -9.27 0.59 19.65
C LYS A 12 -9.18 -0.26 18.38
N LYS A 13 -10.24 -1.01 18.10
CA LYS A 13 -10.33 -1.76 16.85
C LYS A 13 -10.38 -0.77 15.68
N SER A 14 -9.59 -1.03 14.62
CA SER A 14 -9.78 -0.31 13.36
C SER A 14 -11.16 -0.66 12.78
N THR A 15 -11.75 0.28 12.06
CA THR A 15 -13.04 0.07 11.39
C THR A 15 -13.02 -1.17 10.50
N ILE A 16 -11.94 -1.38 9.73
CA ILE A 16 -11.74 -2.56 8.88
C ILE A 16 -11.85 -3.85 9.71
N ARG A 17 -11.19 -3.90 10.88
CA ARG A 17 -11.23 -5.08 11.75
C ARG A 17 -12.64 -5.31 12.33
N THR A 18 -13.30 -4.22 12.72
CA THR A 18 -14.69 -4.31 13.23
C THR A 18 -15.64 -4.83 12.17
N ILE A 19 -15.50 -4.36 10.92
CA ILE A 19 -16.31 -4.83 9.78
C ILE A 19 -16.03 -6.31 9.50
N PHE A 20 -14.77 -6.72 9.49
CA PHE A 20 -14.39 -8.13 9.28
C PHE A 20 -14.96 -9.06 10.37
N GLU A 21 -14.86 -8.66 11.65
CA GLU A 21 -15.43 -9.43 12.76
C GLU A 21 -16.97 -9.51 12.65
N PHE A 22 -17.62 -8.40 12.27
CA PHE A 22 -19.07 -8.40 11.98
C PHE A 22 -19.39 -9.40 10.85
N GLY A 23 -18.67 -9.36 9.74
CA GLY A 23 -18.85 -10.27 8.61
C GLY A 23 -18.77 -11.74 9.03
N ARG A 24 -17.77 -12.09 9.84
CA ARG A 24 -17.63 -13.46 10.37
C ARG A 24 -18.81 -13.90 11.25
N MET A 25 -19.27 -13.01 12.13
CA MET A 25 -20.46 -13.32 12.97
C MET A 25 -21.72 -13.46 12.13
N ARG A 26 -21.89 -12.59 11.13
CA ARG A 26 -23.05 -12.61 10.24
C ARG A 26 -23.04 -13.83 9.32
N ALA A 27 -21.86 -14.23 8.81
CA ALA A 27 -21.69 -15.45 7.99
C ALA A 27 -22.16 -16.71 8.71
N ALA A 28 -21.95 -16.82 10.02
CA ALA A 28 -22.45 -17.93 10.84
C ALA A 28 -23.99 -18.00 10.89
N GLN A 29 -24.69 -16.90 10.59
CA GLN A 29 -26.17 -16.83 10.62
C GLN A 29 -26.80 -17.04 9.24
N VAL A 30 -26.16 -16.50 8.17
CA VAL A 30 -26.77 -16.46 6.83
C VAL A 30 -26.02 -17.29 5.79
N GLY A 31 -24.86 -17.87 6.13
CA GLY A 31 -23.93 -18.54 5.22
C GLY A 31 -22.86 -17.59 4.66
N GLU A 32 -21.63 -18.09 4.50
CA GLU A 32 -20.49 -17.30 3.97
C GLU A 32 -20.76 -16.76 2.56
N GLU A 33 -21.46 -17.52 1.74
CA GLU A 33 -21.83 -17.17 0.38
C GLU A 33 -22.76 -15.95 0.28
N ASN A 34 -23.43 -15.59 1.36
CA ASN A 34 -24.35 -14.45 1.42
C ASN A 34 -23.72 -13.20 2.03
N ILE A 35 -22.44 -13.25 2.37
CA ILE A 35 -21.68 -12.08 2.82
C ILE A 35 -20.85 -11.52 1.65
N PHE A 36 -20.99 -10.23 1.39
CA PHE A 36 -20.29 -9.51 0.33
C PHE A 36 -19.24 -8.61 0.96
N ASP A 37 -18.12 -9.25 1.36
CA ASP A 37 -17.05 -8.55 2.08
C ASP A 37 -16.07 -7.86 1.12
N PHE A 38 -16.26 -6.55 0.95
CA PHE A 38 -15.38 -5.66 0.21
C PHE A 38 -14.40 -4.88 1.13
N SER A 39 -14.30 -5.26 2.41
CA SER A 39 -13.50 -4.50 3.38
C SER A 39 -12.00 -4.82 3.34
N LEU A 40 -11.63 -6.06 3.01
CA LEU A 40 -10.24 -6.52 3.08
C LEU A 40 -9.52 -6.44 1.74
N GLY A 41 -8.32 -5.86 1.75
CA GLY A 41 -7.38 -5.87 0.63
C GLY A 41 -6.45 -7.08 0.66
N ASN A 42 -7.02 -8.29 0.71
CA ASN A 42 -6.24 -9.52 0.68
C ASN A 42 -6.31 -10.17 -0.71
N PRO A 43 -5.16 -10.39 -1.39
CA PRO A 43 -5.15 -11.03 -2.71
C PRO A 43 -5.94 -12.35 -2.72
N ASN A 44 -6.82 -12.52 -3.71
CA ASN A 44 -7.56 -13.75 -3.93
C ASN A 44 -7.09 -14.54 -5.18
N VAL A 45 -6.21 -13.93 -5.98
CA VAL A 45 -5.52 -14.63 -7.06
C VAL A 45 -4.48 -15.56 -6.44
N PRO A 46 -4.42 -16.83 -6.83
CA PRO A 46 -3.43 -17.77 -6.29
C PRO A 46 -2.00 -17.28 -6.50
N THR A 47 -1.13 -17.64 -5.55
CA THR A 47 0.32 -17.50 -5.74
C THR A 47 0.74 -18.17 -7.05
N PRO A 48 1.50 -17.49 -7.94
CA PRO A 48 1.92 -18.07 -9.21
C PRO A 48 2.71 -19.37 -9.03
N ASP A 49 2.49 -20.36 -9.93
CA ASP A 49 3.15 -21.66 -9.85
C ASP A 49 4.67 -21.55 -9.81
N PHE A 50 5.26 -20.61 -10.53
CA PHE A 50 6.71 -20.41 -10.52
C PHE A 50 7.29 -20.03 -9.16
N VAL A 51 6.48 -19.42 -8.27
CA VAL A 51 6.87 -19.10 -6.89
C VAL A 51 6.91 -20.35 -6.05
N ARG A 52 5.86 -21.19 -6.16
CA ARG A 52 5.80 -22.51 -5.51
C ARG A 52 6.96 -23.40 -5.95
N ASP A 53 7.20 -23.49 -7.25
CA ASP A 53 8.23 -24.34 -7.83
C ASP A 53 9.63 -23.86 -7.42
N ALA A 54 9.86 -22.54 -7.34
CA ALA A 54 11.10 -21.97 -6.82
C ALA A 54 11.31 -22.34 -5.33
N ALA A 55 10.26 -22.27 -4.51
CA ALA A 55 10.36 -22.64 -3.10
C ALA A 55 10.70 -24.15 -2.92
N ILE A 56 10.04 -25.02 -3.68
CA ILE A 56 10.30 -26.47 -3.68
C ILE A 56 11.76 -26.77 -4.09
N GLU A 57 12.20 -26.17 -5.19
CA GLU A 57 13.58 -26.38 -5.67
C GLU A 57 14.62 -25.93 -4.65
N ILE A 58 14.43 -24.73 -4.02
CA ILE A 58 15.33 -24.22 -3.01
C ILE A 58 15.40 -25.17 -1.81
N LEU A 59 14.25 -25.65 -1.32
CA LEU A 59 14.18 -26.58 -0.20
C LEU A 59 14.84 -27.93 -0.49
N GLN A 60 14.83 -28.37 -1.76
CA GLN A 60 15.42 -29.65 -2.19
C GLN A 60 16.93 -29.57 -2.47
N THR A 61 17.41 -28.40 -2.93
CA THR A 61 18.77 -28.29 -3.50
C THR A 61 19.75 -27.50 -2.64
N TYR A 62 19.27 -26.58 -1.80
CA TYR A 62 20.14 -25.76 -0.94
C TYR A 62 20.40 -26.45 0.39
N ALA A 63 21.58 -26.23 0.96
CA ALA A 63 21.88 -26.71 2.31
C ALA A 63 20.94 -26.05 3.33
N PRO A 64 20.46 -26.81 4.36
CA PRO A 64 19.52 -26.27 5.36
C PRO A 64 20.01 -24.98 6.03
N ALA A 65 21.30 -24.85 6.29
CA ALA A 65 21.87 -23.62 6.87
C ALA A 65 21.76 -22.40 5.97
N GLN A 66 21.74 -22.56 4.66
CA GLN A 66 21.53 -21.46 3.70
C GLN A 66 20.07 -21.04 3.65
N VAL A 67 19.13 -21.99 3.79
CA VAL A 67 17.69 -21.75 3.73
C VAL A 67 17.16 -21.19 5.04
N HIS A 68 17.62 -21.70 6.18
CA HIS A 68 17.06 -21.42 7.50
C HIS A 68 17.97 -20.58 8.41
N GLY A 69 19.21 -20.32 7.98
CA GLY A 69 20.16 -19.51 8.74
C GLY A 69 19.85 -18.00 8.70
N TYR A 70 20.36 -17.28 9.69
CA TYR A 70 20.32 -15.82 9.65
C TYR A 70 21.14 -15.28 8.47
N THR A 71 20.60 -14.29 7.77
CA THR A 71 21.35 -13.50 6.79
C THR A 71 22.06 -12.33 7.49
N VAL A 72 22.87 -11.56 6.77
CA VAL A 72 23.29 -10.23 7.24
C VAL A 72 22.08 -9.30 7.33
N ALA A 73 22.15 -8.27 8.18
CA ALA A 73 21.02 -7.40 8.49
C ALA A 73 20.29 -6.82 7.25
N PRO A 74 20.99 -6.31 6.21
CA PRO A 74 20.33 -5.84 4.98
C PRO A 74 19.76 -6.93 4.08
N GLY A 75 19.92 -8.21 4.41
CA GLY A 75 19.51 -9.34 3.59
C GLY A 75 20.68 -10.00 2.85
N ASN A 76 20.44 -11.18 2.30
CA ASN A 76 21.44 -11.95 1.57
C ASN A 76 22.07 -11.13 0.43
N PRO A 77 23.41 -11.01 0.36
CA PRO A 77 24.09 -10.21 -0.65
C PRO A 77 23.73 -10.59 -2.09
N GLN A 78 23.72 -11.89 -2.41
CA GLN A 78 23.39 -12.35 -3.75
C GLN A 78 21.94 -12.07 -4.12
N VAL A 79 21.01 -12.17 -3.17
CA VAL A 79 19.60 -11.78 -3.38
C VAL A 79 19.50 -10.31 -3.70
N ARG A 80 20.20 -9.45 -2.94
CA ARG A 80 20.18 -7.99 -3.18
C ARG A 80 20.74 -7.63 -4.55
N GLU A 81 21.82 -8.26 -5.00
CA GLU A 81 22.36 -8.05 -6.35
C GLU A 81 21.37 -8.48 -7.44
N THR A 82 20.73 -9.64 -7.28
CA THR A 82 19.73 -10.13 -8.23
C THR A 82 18.53 -9.20 -8.33
N LEU A 83 18.04 -8.70 -7.20
CA LEU A 83 16.92 -7.75 -7.18
C LEU A 83 17.32 -6.40 -7.78
N ALA A 84 18.52 -5.89 -7.49
CA ALA A 84 19.06 -4.66 -8.08
C ALA A 84 19.14 -4.77 -9.61
N ALA A 85 19.70 -5.88 -10.13
CA ALA A 85 19.76 -6.12 -11.56
C ALA A 85 18.37 -6.12 -12.21
N SER A 86 17.39 -6.79 -11.60
CA SER A 86 16.01 -6.81 -12.11
C SER A 86 15.34 -5.44 -12.11
N ILE A 87 15.63 -4.60 -11.11
CA ILE A 87 15.14 -3.22 -11.07
C ILE A 87 15.79 -2.39 -12.19
N ASN A 88 17.11 -2.54 -12.38
CA ASN A 88 17.85 -1.83 -13.41
C ASN A 88 17.35 -2.17 -14.83
N ASP A 89 17.15 -3.46 -15.11
CA ASP A 89 16.64 -3.92 -16.40
C ASP A 89 15.25 -3.35 -16.72
N ARG A 90 14.44 -3.18 -15.69
CA ARG A 90 13.07 -2.69 -15.85
C ARG A 90 12.96 -1.17 -15.95
N PHE A 91 13.76 -0.43 -15.19
CA PHE A 91 13.56 1.01 -15.00
C PHE A 91 14.75 1.86 -15.51
N GLY A 92 15.77 1.22 -16.13
CA GLY A 92 16.95 1.93 -16.66
C GLY A 92 17.79 2.58 -15.58
N THR A 93 17.85 1.99 -14.38
CA THR A 93 18.66 2.46 -13.25
C THR A 93 20.00 1.75 -13.16
N HIS A 94 20.84 2.09 -12.17
CA HIS A 94 22.19 1.54 -12.00
C HIS A 94 22.45 1.10 -10.56
N PHE A 95 21.45 0.54 -9.88
CA PHE A 95 21.58 0.06 -8.50
C PHE A 95 22.47 -1.19 -8.43
N ALA A 96 23.15 -1.33 -7.30
CA ALA A 96 23.85 -2.54 -6.88
C ALA A 96 23.20 -3.10 -5.61
N GLY A 97 23.61 -4.25 -5.15
CA GLY A 97 23.08 -4.84 -3.91
C GLY A 97 23.23 -3.94 -2.68
N LYS A 98 24.22 -3.02 -2.66
CA LYS A 98 24.38 -2.03 -1.58
C LYS A 98 23.20 -1.06 -1.46
N ASN A 99 22.45 -0.84 -2.54
CA ASN A 99 21.29 0.05 -2.58
C ASN A 99 20.01 -0.58 -2.04
N LEU A 100 20.00 -1.88 -1.74
CA LEU A 100 18.82 -2.60 -1.28
C LEU A 100 18.94 -3.03 0.19
N PHE A 101 17.86 -2.83 0.93
CA PHE A 101 17.66 -3.38 2.28
C PHE A 101 16.40 -4.26 2.27
N VAL A 102 16.57 -5.59 2.41
CA VAL A 102 15.44 -6.54 2.40
C VAL A 102 14.68 -6.47 3.71
N THR A 103 13.35 -6.42 3.63
CA THR A 103 12.47 -6.17 4.78
C THR A 103 11.35 -7.21 4.91
N SER A 104 10.70 -7.23 6.06
CA SER A 104 9.51 -8.05 6.31
C SER A 104 8.24 -7.42 5.69
N GLY A 105 8.30 -7.07 4.39
CA GLY A 105 7.22 -6.43 3.63
C GLY A 105 7.23 -4.91 3.73
N ALA A 106 6.33 -4.24 3.00
CA ALA A 106 6.28 -2.78 2.88
C ALA A 106 6.01 -2.06 4.21
N ALA A 107 5.16 -2.59 5.09
CA ALA A 107 4.89 -1.95 6.38
C ALA A 107 6.17 -1.84 7.23
N ALA A 108 7.00 -2.89 7.26
CA ALA A 108 8.31 -2.83 7.90
C ALA A 108 9.24 -1.84 7.19
N ALA A 109 9.27 -1.84 5.85
CA ALA A 109 10.07 -0.89 5.06
C ALA A 109 9.73 0.56 5.42
N ILE A 110 8.44 0.91 5.44
CA ILE A 110 7.95 2.26 5.74
C ILE A 110 8.28 2.66 7.18
N THR A 111 8.02 1.79 8.17
CA THR A 111 8.33 2.09 9.57
C THR A 111 9.83 2.24 9.81
N ILE A 112 10.65 1.46 9.12
CA ILE A 112 12.11 1.61 9.13
C ILE A 112 12.51 2.98 8.56
N CYS A 113 11.97 3.38 7.40
CA CYS A 113 12.25 4.69 6.80
C CYS A 113 11.83 5.84 7.74
N PHE A 114 10.65 5.77 8.32
CA PHE A 114 10.19 6.80 9.25
C PHE A 114 11.10 6.89 10.49
N LYS A 115 11.45 5.75 11.07
CA LYS A 115 12.33 5.70 12.24
C LYS A 115 13.77 6.15 11.92
N ALA A 116 14.26 5.90 10.70
CA ALA A 116 15.59 6.29 10.26
C ALA A 116 15.71 7.82 10.03
N LEU A 117 14.62 8.45 9.59
CA LEU A 117 14.65 9.86 9.17
C LEU A 117 14.15 10.83 10.24
N ALA A 118 13.20 10.40 11.09
CA ALA A 118 12.48 11.30 11.98
C ALA A 118 13.26 11.66 13.25
N GLU A 119 13.24 12.96 13.57
CA GLU A 119 13.50 13.48 14.89
C GLU A 119 12.17 13.96 15.54
N ALA A 120 12.17 14.08 16.86
CA ALA A 120 10.97 14.53 17.58
C ALA A 120 10.55 15.94 17.13
N GLY A 121 9.28 16.07 16.69
CA GLY A 121 8.71 17.30 16.20
C GLY A 121 8.84 17.56 14.71
N ASP A 122 9.44 16.62 13.95
CA ASP A 122 9.43 16.64 12.49
C ASP A 122 8.01 16.43 11.92
N GLU A 123 7.81 16.85 10.70
CA GLU A 123 6.55 16.75 9.98
C GLU A 123 6.70 15.86 8.74
N PHE A 124 5.76 14.95 8.58
CA PHE A 124 5.60 14.14 7.38
C PHE A 124 4.32 14.58 6.68
N ILE A 125 4.33 14.63 5.35
CA ILE A 125 3.15 15.01 4.55
C ILE A 125 2.70 13.82 3.72
N THR A 126 1.39 13.56 3.66
CA THR A 126 0.77 12.61 2.74
C THR A 126 -0.46 13.22 2.08
N PHE A 127 -1.02 12.55 1.09
CA PHE A 127 -2.12 13.05 0.26
C PHE A 127 -3.36 12.18 0.50
N ALA A 128 -4.48 12.81 0.88
CA ALA A 128 -5.74 12.07 1.00
C ALA A 128 -6.31 11.74 -0.39
N PRO A 129 -6.91 10.55 -0.55
CA PRO A 129 -7.04 9.51 0.45
C PRO A 129 -5.74 8.71 0.64
N TYR A 130 -5.45 8.29 1.86
CA TYR A 130 -4.19 7.64 2.22
C TYR A 130 -4.40 6.40 3.09
N PHE A 131 -3.37 5.55 3.18
CA PHE A 131 -3.40 4.37 4.04
C PHE A 131 -3.37 4.77 5.53
N PRO A 132 -4.41 4.45 6.33
CA PRO A 132 -4.59 4.99 7.68
C PRO A 132 -3.42 4.75 8.64
N GLU A 133 -2.71 3.63 8.47
CA GLU A 133 -1.58 3.27 9.34
C GLU A 133 -0.40 4.24 9.25
N TYR A 134 -0.30 5.07 8.20
CA TYR A 134 0.77 6.09 8.13
C TYR A 134 0.73 7.02 9.34
N LYS A 135 -0.47 7.39 9.80
CA LYS A 135 -0.62 8.25 10.99
C LYS A 135 -0.04 7.56 12.23
N VAL A 136 -0.39 6.30 12.45
CA VAL A 136 0.09 5.51 13.58
C VAL A 136 1.62 5.38 13.52
N PHE A 137 2.17 5.09 12.35
CA PHE A 137 3.61 4.90 12.16
C PHE A 137 4.39 6.20 12.35
N VAL A 138 3.95 7.32 11.78
CA VAL A 138 4.58 8.64 11.93
C VAL A 138 4.53 9.12 13.39
N GLU A 139 3.38 8.99 14.04
CA GLU A 139 3.25 9.38 15.46
C GLU A 139 4.08 8.49 16.40
N SER A 140 4.33 7.23 16.02
CA SER A 140 5.15 6.30 16.81
C SER A 140 6.62 6.72 16.92
N VAL A 141 7.11 7.51 15.95
CA VAL A 141 8.49 8.03 15.93
C VAL A 141 8.60 9.46 16.48
N GLY A 142 7.51 10.03 17.02
CA GLY A 142 7.49 11.37 17.60
C GLY A 142 7.31 12.50 16.59
N ALA A 143 6.97 12.15 15.35
CA ALA A 143 6.68 13.11 14.27
C ALA A 143 5.16 13.35 14.13
N THR A 144 4.79 14.35 13.33
CA THR A 144 3.41 14.72 13.03
C THR A 144 3.09 14.42 11.56
N LEU A 145 1.97 13.74 11.29
CA LEU A 145 1.46 13.57 9.94
C LEU A 145 0.56 14.75 9.57
N LYS A 146 0.92 15.48 8.51
CA LYS A 146 0.08 16.45 7.83
C LYS A 146 -0.54 15.81 6.59
N VAL A 147 -1.80 16.11 6.32
CA VAL A 147 -2.56 15.51 5.24
C VAL A 147 -3.02 16.60 4.28
N VAL A 148 -2.61 16.50 3.03
CA VAL A 148 -3.10 17.32 1.92
C VAL A 148 -4.53 16.90 1.61
N LYS A 149 -5.41 17.87 1.39
CA LYS A 149 -6.81 17.63 1.06
C LYS A 149 -6.99 16.74 -0.17
N PRO A 150 -8.04 15.91 -0.21
CA PRO A 150 -8.31 15.09 -1.37
C PRO A 150 -8.71 15.97 -2.57
N ARG A 151 -8.34 15.52 -3.76
CA ARG A 151 -8.79 16.03 -5.05
C ARG A 151 -9.66 14.95 -5.72
N PRO A 152 -10.98 14.96 -5.46
CA PRO A 152 -11.84 13.83 -5.79
C PRO A 152 -12.15 13.68 -7.28
N GLU A 153 -11.83 14.67 -8.12
CA GLU A 153 -12.06 14.64 -9.56
C GLU A 153 -11.22 13.55 -10.25
N ASP A 154 -10.02 13.28 -9.74
CA ASP A 154 -9.08 12.35 -10.36
C ASP A 154 -8.14 11.66 -9.35
N TRP A 155 -8.24 12.01 -8.08
CA TRP A 155 -7.37 11.55 -6.98
C TRP A 155 -5.87 11.85 -7.21
N GLN A 156 -5.54 12.85 -8.03
CA GLN A 156 -4.19 13.40 -8.14
C GLN A 156 -3.91 14.37 -6.97
N ILE A 157 -2.72 14.93 -6.93
CA ILE A 157 -2.27 15.82 -5.84
C ILE A 157 -2.90 17.21 -5.96
N ASP A 158 -3.47 17.73 -4.87
CA ASP A 158 -3.77 19.17 -4.71
C ASP A 158 -2.47 19.90 -4.32
N PHE A 159 -1.81 20.46 -5.34
CA PHE A 159 -0.52 21.13 -5.16
C PHE A 159 -0.64 22.45 -4.41
N ASP A 160 -1.77 23.14 -4.51
CA ASP A 160 -1.98 24.41 -3.79
C ASP A 160 -2.10 24.18 -2.29
N ASP A 161 -2.80 23.11 -1.87
CA ASP A 161 -2.88 22.71 -0.47
C ASP A 161 -1.54 22.12 0.02
N PHE A 162 -0.87 21.31 -0.83
CA PHE A 162 0.46 20.76 -0.53
C PHE A 162 1.48 21.84 -0.19
N GLN A 163 1.60 22.86 -1.03
CA GLN A 163 2.57 23.95 -0.82
C GLN A 163 2.31 24.73 0.47
N LYS A 164 1.06 24.89 0.90
CA LYS A 164 0.69 25.54 2.18
C LYS A 164 1.11 24.72 3.39
N LEU A 165 1.19 23.39 3.28
CA LEU A 165 1.57 22.50 4.36
C LEU A 165 3.08 22.37 4.54
N LEU A 166 3.87 22.71 3.50
CA LEU A 166 5.34 22.69 3.60
C LEU A 166 5.83 23.66 4.66
N SER A 167 6.77 23.21 5.47
CA SER A 167 7.38 24.02 6.53
C SER A 167 8.87 23.66 6.70
N PRO A 168 9.64 24.44 7.44
CA PRO A 168 11.04 24.09 7.78
C PRO A 168 11.17 22.76 8.55
N LYS A 169 10.09 22.25 9.13
CA LYS A 169 10.03 20.97 9.85
C LYS A 169 9.66 19.79 8.93
N THR A 170 9.31 20.05 7.68
CA THR A 170 8.95 18.98 6.75
C THR A 170 10.18 18.12 6.46
N LYS A 171 10.14 16.87 6.95
CA LYS A 171 11.20 15.88 6.82
C LYS A 171 11.00 15.00 5.59
N ALA A 172 9.78 14.53 5.37
CA ALA A 172 9.47 13.65 4.27
C ALA A 172 8.05 13.84 3.74
N VAL A 173 7.86 13.44 2.48
CA VAL A 173 6.58 13.30 1.80
C VAL A 173 6.36 11.83 1.52
N ILE A 174 5.15 11.33 1.73
CA ILE A 174 4.75 9.93 1.53
C ILE A 174 3.77 9.87 0.38
N ILE A 175 4.08 9.06 -0.63
CA ILE A 175 3.16 8.74 -1.73
C ILE A 175 2.90 7.24 -1.80
N ASN A 176 1.70 6.88 -2.26
CA ASN A 176 1.31 5.49 -2.54
C ASN A 176 0.64 5.46 -3.92
N SER A 177 1.32 4.83 -4.89
CA SER A 177 0.84 4.78 -6.28
C SER A 177 1.29 3.46 -6.94
N PRO A 178 0.35 2.64 -7.43
CA PRO A 178 -1.13 2.75 -7.37
C PRO A 178 -1.66 2.86 -5.95
N ASN A 179 -2.71 3.66 -5.76
CA ASN A 179 -3.14 4.11 -4.45
C ASN A 179 -4.13 3.15 -3.76
N ASN A 180 -3.96 2.96 -2.48
CA ASN A 180 -4.97 2.45 -1.56
C ASN A 180 -5.46 3.64 -0.71
N PRO A 181 -6.74 4.06 -0.86
CA PRO A 181 -7.90 3.28 -1.33
C PRO A 181 -8.43 3.62 -2.74
N SER A 182 -7.89 4.64 -3.44
CA SER A 182 -8.57 5.21 -4.62
C SER A 182 -8.38 4.40 -5.92
N GLY A 183 -7.35 3.55 -6.00
CA GLY A 183 -6.96 2.89 -7.23
C GLY A 183 -6.32 3.82 -8.27
N ALA A 184 -6.08 5.09 -7.93
CA ALA A 184 -5.44 6.05 -8.82
C ALA A 184 -3.95 5.77 -8.98
N VAL A 185 -3.42 6.07 -10.15
CA VAL A 185 -1.98 6.10 -10.44
C VAL A 185 -1.57 7.56 -10.63
N TYR A 186 -0.54 8.00 -9.91
CA TYR A 186 0.01 9.33 -10.13
C TYR A 186 0.69 9.38 -11.50
N SER A 187 0.27 10.34 -12.33
CA SER A 187 0.84 10.54 -13.65
C SER A 187 2.30 11.01 -13.57
N GLU A 188 3.06 10.82 -14.64
CA GLU A 188 4.42 11.35 -14.74
C GLU A 188 4.44 12.88 -14.53
N GLU A 189 3.44 13.59 -15.05
CA GLU A 189 3.27 15.04 -14.85
C GLU A 189 3.10 15.37 -13.35
N THR A 190 2.25 14.60 -12.65
CA THR A 190 2.05 14.76 -11.20
C THR A 190 3.36 14.53 -10.43
N ILE A 191 4.11 13.48 -10.77
CA ILE A 191 5.39 13.17 -10.13
C ILE A 191 6.44 14.26 -10.43
N LYS A 192 6.54 14.71 -11.68
CA LYS A 192 7.45 15.82 -12.05
C LYS A 192 7.13 17.09 -11.26
N LYS A 193 5.87 17.49 -11.21
CA LYS A 193 5.44 18.68 -10.46
C LYS A 193 5.72 18.55 -8.97
N LEU A 194 5.45 17.38 -8.37
CA LEU A 194 5.80 17.11 -6.98
C LEU A 194 7.29 17.27 -6.72
N THR A 195 8.11 16.60 -7.53
CA THR A 195 9.57 16.59 -7.34
C THR A 195 10.19 17.95 -7.61
N ASP A 196 9.67 18.74 -8.54
CA ASP A 196 10.14 20.11 -8.81
C ASP A 196 9.85 21.04 -7.63
N ILE A 197 8.72 20.89 -6.95
CA ILE A 197 8.44 21.62 -5.71
C ILE A 197 9.45 21.20 -4.62
N LEU A 198 9.70 19.89 -4.45
CA LEU A 198 10.65 19.40 -3.46
C LEU A 198 12.09 19.90 -3.70
N LYS A 199 12.52 19.95 -4.97
CA LYS A 199 13.85 20.51 -5.35
C LYS A 199 14.01 22.00 -5.03
N GLN A 200 12.91 22.75 -4.96
CA GLN A 200 12.93 24.18 -4.63
C GLN A 200 12.94 24.44 -3.12
N CYS A 201 12.69 23.43 -2.29
CA CYS A 201 12.76 23.57 -0.84
C CYS A 201 14.20 23.78 -0.36
N LYS A 202 14.38 24.63 0.66
CA LYS A 202 15.71 24.92 1.22
C LYS A 202 16.33 23.74 1.94
N GLN A 203 15.48 22.94 2.61
CA GLN A 203 15.89 21.72 3.31
C GLN A 203 15.76 20.50 2.42
N ASN A 204 16.56 19.48 2.69
CA ASN A 204 16.44 18.19 2.04
C ASN A 204 15.19 17.47 2.56
N ILE A 205 14.18 17.32 1.71
CA ILE A 205 12.97 16.56 1.99
C ILE A 205 13.09 15.19 1.33
N PHE A 206 12.81 14.12 2.07
CA PHE A 206 12.78 12.77 1.50
C PHE A 206 11.41 12.50 0.86
N LEU A 207 11.41 11.77 -0.24
CA LEU A 207 10.20 11.24 -0.85
C LEU A 207 10.15 9.73 -0.60
N ILE A 208 9.15 9.28 0.16
CA ILE A 208 8.97 7.87 0.51
C ILE A 208 7.84 7.32 -0.35
N CYS A 209 8.18 6.38 -1.23
CA CYS A 209 7.26 5.75 -2.16
C CYS A 209 6.83 4.39 -1.61
N ASP A 210 5.56 4.28 -1.21
CA ASP A 210 4.94 3.01 -0.82
C ASP A 210 4.35 2.32 -2.05
N GLU A 211 5.00 1.27 -2.52
CA GLU A 211 4.72 0.67 -3.83
C GLU A 211 4.32 -0.83 -3.81
N PRO A 212 3.48 -1.29 -2.89
CA PRO A 212 3.08 -2.70 -2.87
C PRO A 212 2.19 -3.08 -4.07
N TYR A 213 1.61 -2.09 -4.77
CA TYR A 213 0.68 -2.27 -5.89
C TYR A 213 1.30 -1.98 -7.26
N ARG A 214 2.61 -1.71 -7.35
CA ARG A 214 3.28 -1.31 -8.59
C ARG A 214 2.95 -2.22 -9.78
N GLU A 215 2.87 -3.52 -9.56
CA GLU A 215 2.57 -4.50 -10.61
C GLU A 215 1.09 -4.54 -11.02
N LEU A 216 0.22 -3.97 -10.20
CA LEU A 216 -1.22 -3.96 -10.41
C LEU A 216 -1.65 -2.62 -11.03
N ALA A 217 -1.17 -2.32 -12.23
CA ALA A 217 -1.55 -1.15 -13.02
C ALA A 217 -2.22 -1.59 -14.33
N TYR A 218 -3.35 -0.97 -14.68
CA TYR A 218 -4.23 -1.39 -15.75
C TYR A 218 -4.09 -0.47 -16.96
N GLY A 219 -3.21 -0.83 -17.90
CA GLY A 219 -3.00 -0.09 -19.14
C GLY A 219 -2.37 1.30 -18.98
N VAL A 220 -1.79 1.58 -17.80
CA VAL A 220 -1.04 2.81 -17.50
C VAL A 220 0.33 2.48 -16.95
N GLU A 221 1.29 3.36 -17.20
CA GLU A 221 2.63 3.25 -16.62
C GLU A 221 2.66 3.87 -15.22
N VAL A 222 3.33 3.17 -14.28
CA VAL A 222 3.63 3.72 -12.95
C VAL A 222 5.03 4.31 -12.99
N PRO A 223 5.21 5.64 -12.86
CA PRO A 223 6.52 6.27 -12.95
C PRO A 223 7.49 5.71 -11.89
N TRP A 224 8.75 5.51 -12.28
CA TRP A 224 9.80 5.13 -11.35
C TRP A 224 10.41 6.39 -10.73
N VAL A 225 10.01 6.68 -9.50
CA VAL A 225 10.18 8.01 -8.87
C VAL A 225 11.63 8.40 -8.68
N THR A 226 12.56 7.44 -8.50
CA THR A 226 13.99 7.75 -8.35
C THR A 226 14.58 8.42 -9.60
N ASN A 227 13.96 8.22 -10.79
CA ASN A 227 14.38 8.90 -12.03
C ASN A 227 14.06 10.40 -12.02
N PHE A 228 13.24 10.88 -11.10
CA PHE A 228 12.78 12.28 -11.01
C PHE A 228 13.35 13.02 -9.80
N TYR A 229 13.67 12.32 -8.71
CA TYR A 229 14.12 12.91 -7.46
C TYR A 229 15.12 12.04 -6.72
N ALA A 230 16.31 12.59 -6.46
CA ALA A 230 17.42 11.87 -5.83
C ALA A 230 17.10 11.39 -4.39
N ASN A 231 16.49 12.25 -3.56
CA ASN A 231 16.16 11.92 -2.16
C ASN A 231 14.92 11.05 -2.06
N THR A 232 14.83 9.97 -2.85
CA THR A 232 13.70 9.04 -2.87
C THR A 232 14.05 7.72 -2.21
N LEU A 233 13.18 7.22 -1.32
CA LEU A 233 13.24 5.87 -0.76
C LEU A 233 12.04 5.08 -1.27
N VAL A 234 12.29 3.95 -1.94
CA VAL A 234 11.19 3.09 -2.45
C VAL A 234 10.97 1.92 -1.51
N CYS A 235 9.75 1.79 -1.00
CA CYS A 235 9.31 0.70 -0.13
C CYS A 235 8.41 -0.27 -0.92
N TYR A 236 8.92 -1.45 -1.22
CA TYR A 236 8.22 -2.46 -2.02
C TYR A 236 7.86 -3.71 -1.23
N SER A 237 6.82 -4.43 -1.67
CA SER A 237 6.41 -5.71 -1.11
C SER A 237 5.88 -6.67 -2.17
N TYR A 238 6.20 -7.95 -2.02
CA TYR A 238 5.64 -9.05 -2.83
C TYR A 238 4.26 -9.50 -2.36
N SER A 239 3.70 -8.86 -1.33
CA SER A 239 2.39 -9.20 -0.77
C SER A 239 1.26 -9.18 -1.78
N LYS A 240 1.33 -8.29 -2.81
CA LYS A 240 0.27 -8.10 -3.79
C LYS A 240 0.64 -8.68 -5.14
N SER A 241 1.86 -8.44 -5.63
CA SER A 241 2.33 -8.94 -6.91
C SER A 241 2.37 -10.48 -6.97
N PHE A 242 2.96 -11.13 -5.97
CA PHE A 242 3.07 -12.59 -5.93
C PHE A 242 2.01 -13.27 -5.03
N SER A 243 1.02 -12.51 -4.53
CA SER A 243 0.04 -13.03 -3.57
C SER A 243 0.69 -13.70 -2.35
N LEU A 244 1.71 -13.05 -1.77
CA LEU A 244 2.48 -13.51 -0.62
C LEU A 244 2.32 -12.63 0.64
N PRO A 245 1.11 -12.22 1.04
CA PRO A 245 0.95 -11.32 2.17
C PRO A 245 1.37 -11.97 3.51
N GLY A 246 1.26 -13.28 3.62
CA GLY A 246 1.65 -14.06 4.81
C GLY A 246 3.16 -14.25 4.96
N GLU A 247 3.92 -14.16 3.87
CA GLU A 247 5.35 -14.49 3.85
C GLU A 247 6.24 -13.34 4.30
N ARG A 248 5.69 -12.13 4.38
CA ARG A 248 6.36 -10.95 4.91
C ARG A 248 7.71 -10.67 4.25
N ILE A 249 7.72 -10.42 2.94
CA ILE A 249 8.92 -10.16 2.16
C ILE A 249 8.76 -8.92 1.28
N GLY A 250 9.79 -8.06 1.28
CA GLY A 250 9.87 -6.81 0.53
C GLY A 250 11.25 -6.20 0.61
N TYR A 251 11.42 -4.96 0.21
CA TYR A 251 12.69 -4.26 0.29
C TYR A 251 12.52 -2.74 0.33
N ILE A 252 13.58 -2.05 0.73
CA ILE A 252 13.81 -0.62 0.56
C ILE A 252 14.87 -0.45 -0.51
N VAL A 253 14.63 0.46 -1.49
CA VAL A 253 15.68 0.96 -2.39
C VAL A 253 16.15 2.31 -1.87
N VAL A 254 17.47 2.46 -1.76
CA VAL A 254 18.17 3.69 -1.40
C VAL A 254 19.11 4.05 -2.56
N PRO A 255 18.77 5.02 -3.42
CA PRO A 255 19.64 5.44 -4.52
C PRO A 255 20.99 5.97 -4.04
N ASP A 256 22.05 5.83 -4.84
CA ASP A 256 23.37 6.41 -4.52
C ASP A 256 23.33 7.95 -4.47
N GLU A 257 22.42 8.55 -5.23
CA GLU A 257 22.23 10.01 -5.33
C GLU A 257 21.52 10.63 -4.14
N VAL A 258 21.00 9.82 -3.21
CA VAL A 258 20.38 10.34 -1.97
C VAL A 258 21.42 11.12 -1.16
N VAL A 259 21.00 12.22 -0.56
CA VAL A 259 21.89 13.03 0.27
C VAL A 259 22.50 12.18 1.39
N ASP A 260 23.82 12.21 1.54
CA ASP A 260 24.54 11.45 2.57
C ASP A 260 24.19 9.94 2.57
N PHE A 261 24.28 9.26 1.42
CA PHE A 261 23.91 7.84 1.25
C PHE A 261 24.33 6.93 2.42
N ASP A 262 25.61 7.00 2.80
CA ASP A 262 26.14 6.14 3.89
C ASP A 262 25.46 6.39 5.22
N LYS A 263 25.10 7.64 5.52
CA LYS A 263 24.37 7.98 6.74
C LYS A 263 22.90 7.51 6.66
N VAL A 264 22.26 7.71 5.51
CA VAL A 264 20.85 7.27 5.31
C VAL A 264 20.78 5.75 5.40
N PHE A 265 21.65 5.02 4.69
CA PHE A 265 21.66 3.55 4.74
C PHE A 265 22.03 3.03 6.14
N GLY A 266 23.00 3.66 6.81
CA GLY A 266 23.35 3.36 8.21
C GLY A 266 22.20 3.61 9.18
N ALA A 267 21.45 4.71 8.99
CA ALA A 267 20.25 5.01 9.80
C ALA A 267 19.12 3.98 9.55
N ILE A 268 18.91 3.54 8.31
CA ILE A 268 17.97 2.47 7.95
C ILE A 268 18.36 1.17 8.67
N ALA A 269 19.62 0.79 8.66
CA ALA A 269 20.11 -0.40 9.37
C ALA A 269 19.93 -0.27 10.90
N GLY A 270 20.21 0.91 11.46
CA GLY A 270 19.96 1.22 12.87
C GLY A 270 18.48 1.17 13.25
N ALA A 271 17.62 1.75 12.44
CA ALA A 271 16.17 1.72 12.64
C ALA A 271 15.62 0.29 12.57
N ALA A 272 16.04 -0.49 11.57
CA ALA A 272 15.67 -1.90 11.43
C ALA A 272 16.05 -2.70 12.67
N ARG A 273 17.25 -2.46 13.23
CA ARG A 273 17.70 -3.09 14.47
C ARG A 273 16.82 -2.73 15.67
N VAL A 274 16.50 -1.44 15.84
CA VAL A 274 15.65 -0.96 16.95
C VAL A 274 14.23 -1.51 16.84
N LEU A 275 13.68 -1.59 15.63
CA LEU A 275 12.35 -2.11 15.36
C LEU A 275 12.30 -3.65 15.29
N THR A 276 13.45 -4.34 15.46
CA THR A 276 13.59 -5.79 15.33
C THR A 276 13.20 -6.36 13.96
N HIS A 277 13.27 -5.52 12.91
CA HIS A 277 13.00 -5.89 11.51
C HIS A 277 14.28 -6.20 10.72
N VAL A 278 15.26 -6.79 11.36
CA VAL A 278 16.46 -7.33 10.72
C VAL A 278 16.22 -8.79 10.30
N ASN A 279 16.99 -9.24 9.30
CA ASN A 279 16.94 -10.63 8.84
C ASN A 279 15.53 -11.07 8.40
N ALA A 280 15.00 -10.42 7.38
CA ALA A 280 13.77 -10.86 6.72
C ALA A 280 13.81 -12.37 6.39
N PRO A 281 12.67 -13.08 6.30
CA PRO A 281 12.61 -14.53 6.15
C PRO A 281 13.56 -15.09 5.07
N SER A 282 14.58 -15.86 5.46
CA SER A 282 15.69 -16.26 4.58
C SER A 282 15.26 -17.09 3.37
N LEU A 283 14.35 -18.06 3.54
CA LEU A 283 13.76 -18.81 2.43
C LEU A 283 13.13 -17.88 1.40
N TRP A 284 12.32 -16.93 1.86
CA TRP A 284 11.58 -16.04 0.95
C TRP A 284 12.48 -15.02 0.27
N GLN A 285 13.61 -14.64 0.85
CA GLN A 285 14.64 -13.87 0.15
C GLN A 285 15.13 -14.63 -1.09
N LEU A 286 15.46 -15.90 -0.97
CA LEU A 286 15.93 -16.75 -2.06
C LEU A 286 14.83 -16.95 -3.13
N VAL A 287 13.59 -17.19 -2.69
CA VAL A 287 12.45 -17.40 -3.60
C VAL A 287 12.20 -16.17 -4.45
N VAL A 288 12.10 -14.96 -3.85
CA VAL A 288 11.82 -13.75 -4.62
C VAL A 288 12.96 -13.38 -5.58
N ALA A 289 14.22 -13.64 -5.20
CA ALA A 289 15.34 -13.46 -6.11
C ALA A 289 15.26 -14.41 -7.32
N LYS A 290 14.91 -15.68 -7.10
CA LYS A 290 14.71 -16.65 -8.19
C LYS A 290 13.54 -16.31 -9.10
N CYS A 291 12.58 -15.56 -8.59
CA CYS A 291 11.39 -15.09 -9.33
C CYS A 291 11.54 -13.66 -9.86
N ALA A 292 12.68 -13.00 -9.64
CA ALA A 292 12.89 -11.62 -10.08
C ALA A 292 12.64 -11.47 -11.59
N GLY A 293 11.97 -10.38 -11.98
CA GLY A 293 11.64 -10.08 -13.38
C GLY A 293 10.50 -10.90 -13.98
N LYS A 294 9.92 -11.88 -13.25
CA LYS A 294 8.79 -12.65 -13.78
C LYS A 294 7.49 -11.82 -13.70
N ALA A 295 6.75 -11.83 -14.80
CA ALA A 295 5.44 -11.17 -14.88
C ALA A 295 4.38 -11.97 -14.10
N VAL A 296 3.41 -11.23 -13.56
CA VAL A 296 2.22 -11.80 -12.90
C VAL A 296 0.98 -11.53 -13.73
N ASP A 297 0.01 -12.45 -13.67
CA ASP A 297 -1.28 -12.25 -14.32
C ASP A 297 -2.18 -11.36 -13.43
N ILE A 298 -2.42 -10.15 -13.89
CA ILE A 298 -3.29 -9.17 -13.22
C ILE A 298 -4.71 -9.13 -13.81
N THR A 299 -4.95 -9.89 -14.90
CA THR A 299 -6.23 -9.93 -15.62
C THR A 299 -7.44 -10.19 -14.71
N PRO A 300 -7.36 -11.10 -13.71
CA PRO A 300 -8.48 -11.32 -12.80
C PRO A 300 -8.87 -10.07 -12.01
N TYR A 301 -7.89 -9.27 -11.56
CA TYR A 301 -8.16 -8.03 -10.85
C TYR A 301 -8.73 -6.96 -11.78
N GLU A 302 -8.16 -6.78 -12.96
CA GLU A 302 -8.66 -5.83 -13.95
C GLU A 302 -10.12 -6.12 -14.33
N ARG A 303 -10.44 -7.41 -14.60
CA ARG A 303 -11.81 -7.86 -14.89
C ARG A 303 -12.76 -7.56 -13.73
N ASN A 304 -12.38 -7.91 -12.51
CA ASN A 304 -13.20 -7.68 -11.32
C ASN A 304 -13.41 -6.18 -11.07
N GLY A 305 -12.35 -5.38 -11.22
CA GLY A 305 -12.43 -3.92 -11.09
C GLY A 305 -13.39 -3.30 -12.11
N LYS A 306 -13.30 -3.73 -13.39
CA LYS A 306 -14.22 -3.29 -14.44
C LYS A 306 -15.66 -3.69 -14.14
N LEU A 307 -15.89 -4.94 -13.75
CA LEU A 307 -17.21 -5.48 -13.45
C LEU A 307 -17.89 -4.69 -12.31
N LEU A 308 -17.18 -4.50 -11.20
CA LEU A 308 -17.72 -3.75 -10.06
C LEU A 308 -17.93 -2.28 -10.41
N TYR A 309 -16.98 -1.64 -11.10
CA TYR A 309 -17.09 -0.25 -11.54
C TYR A 309 -18.32 -0.03 -12.42
N ASP A 310 -18.46 -0.82 -13.49
CA ASP A 310 -19.59 -0.69 -14.43
C ASP A 310 -20.93 -0.90 -13.70
N GLY A 311 -20.99 -1.88 -12.78
CA GLY A 311 -22.18 -2.14 -11.98
C GLY A 311 -22.56 -1.01 -11.02
N LEU A 312 -21.57 -0.38 -10.37
CA LEU A 312 -21.78 0.76 -9.48
C LEU A 312 -22.23 2.01 -10.27
N ILE A 313 -21.60 2.29 -11.42
CA ILE A 313 -22.03 3.39 -12.29
C ILE A 313 -23.48 3.17 -12.78
N ALA A 314 -23.83 1.96 -13.19
CA ALA A 314 -25.18 1.61 -13.60
C ALA A 314 -26.22 1.72 -12.45
N ALA A 315 -25.77 1.57 -11.21
CA ALA A 315 -26.61 1.77 -10.01
C ALA A 315 -26.69 3.25 -9.58
N GLY A 316 -25.98 4.17 -10.25
CA GLY A 316 -26.03 5.61 -9.99
C GLY A 316 -24.95 6.15 -9.07
N PHE A 317 -23.94 5.34 -8.70
CA PHE A 317 -22.79 5.83 -7.92
C PHE A 317 -21.85 6.67 -8.78
N GLU A 318 -21.27 7.73 -8.19
CA GLU A 318 -20.16 8.48 -8.76
C GLU A 318 -18.84 7.82 -8.31
N CYS A 319 -17.97 7.49 -9.26
CA CYS A 319 -16.68 6.87 -8.97
C CYS A 319 -15.66 7.21 -10.06
N VAL A 320 -14.43 7.56 -9.65
CA VAL A 320 -13.29 7.63 -10.57
C VAL A 320 -12.89 6.21 -10.95
N LYS A 321 -12.67 5.97 -12.25
CA LYS A 321 -12.25 4.66 -12.75
C LYS A 321 -10.85 4.32 -12.20
N PRO A 322 -10.65 3.17 -11.56
CA PRO A 322 -9.35 2.79 -11.03
C PRO A 322 -8.36 2.51 -12.17
N GLN A 323 -7.13 2.91 -11.98
CA GLN A 323 -6.02 2.68 -12.89
C GLN A 323 -5.07 1.59 -12.36
N GLY A 324 -5.25 1.17 -11.10
CA GLY A 324 -4.41 0.17 -10.46
C GLY A 324 -4.92 -0.28 -9.10
N ALA A 325 -4.09 -1.01 -8.38
CA ALA A 325 -4.41 -1.69 -7.13
C ALA A 325 -5.62 -2.65 -7.29
N PHE A 326 -6.46 -2.78 -6.30
CA PHE A 326 -7.70 -3.58 -6.40
C PHE A 326 -8.82 -2.98 -5.53
N TYR A 327 -8.95 -1.64 -5.61
CA TYR A 327 -9.96 -0.88 -4.87
C TYR A 327 -10.73 0.05 -5.78
N LEU A 328 -12.02 0.20 -5.47
CA LEU A 328 -12.84 1.33 -5.90
C LEU A 328 -13.08 2.25 -4.71
N PHE A 329 -13.21 3.53 -5.00
CA PHE A 329 -13.46 4.56 -3.99
C PHE A 329 -14.61 5.48 -4.40
N PRO A 330 -15.84 4.93 -4.44
CA PRO A 330 -17.03 5.66 -4.85
C PRO A 330 -17.46 6.69 -3.80
N LYS A 331 -18.19 7.71 -4.26
CA LYS A 331 -18.88 8.67 -3.40
C LYS A 331 -20.10 8.00 -2.76
N ALA A 332 -20.29 8.21 -1.47
CA ALA A 332 -21.48 7.78 -0.75
C ALA A 332 -22.67 8.68 -1.11
N PHE A 333 -23.91 8.18 -0.99
CA PHE A 333 -25.12 8.98 -1.25
C PHE A 333 -25.46 9.94 -0.10
N GLU A 334 -24.76 9.84 1.04
CA GLU A 334 -24.90 10.76 2.17
C GLU A 334 -23.51 11.21 2.67
N ALA A 335 -23.47 12.38 3.30
CA ALA A 335 -22.21 12.97 3.77
C ALA A 335 -21.58 12.18 4.92
N ASP A 336 -22.39 11.51 5.74
CA ASP A 336 -21.93 10.58 6.77
C ASP A 336 -21.67 9.20 6.17
N ASP A 337 -20.43 8.96 5.76
CA ASP A 337 -20.01 7.71 5.16
C ASP A 337 -20.02 6.51 6.14
N TYR A 338 -19.94 6.75 7.45
CA TYR A 338 -20.17 5.70 8.45
C TYR A 338 -21.64 5.26 8.46
N ALA A 339 -22.58 6.22 8.44
CA ALA A 339 -24.01 5.91 8.37
C ALA A 339 -24.34 5.18 7.07
N PHE A 340 -23.74 5.60 5.94
CA PHE A 340 -23.85 4.90 4.66
C PHE A 340 -23.38 3.44 4.74
N CYS A 341 -22.19 3.20 5.28
CA CYS A 341 -21.63 1.85 5.43
C CYS A 341 -22.46 0.98 6.39
N GLU A 342 -23.00 1.54 7.48
CA GLU A 342 -23.92 0.84 8.36
C GLU A 342 -25.23 0.47 7.64
N ARG A 343 -25.77 1.34 6.79
CA ARG A 343 -26.93 1.05 5.96
C ARG A 343 -26.67 -0.08 4.97
N ALA A 344 -25.49 -0.10 4.34
CA ALA A 344 -25.05 -1.14 3.42
C ALA A 344 -25.05 -2.54 4.06
N LYS A 345 -24.77 -2.65 5.36
CA LYS A 345 -24.83 -3.92 6.11
C LYS A 345 -26.21 -4.56 6.15
N LYS A 346 -27.31 -3.81 5.93
CA LYS A 346 -28.67 -4.39 5.79
C LYS A 346 -28.78 -5.36 4.60
N TYR A 347 -27.89 -5.16 3.63
CA TYR A 347 -27.77 -5.98 2.42
C TYR A 347 -26.57 -6.91 2.46
N ASP A 348 -25.97 -7.09 3.66
CA ASP A 348 -24.76 -7.87 3.87
C ASP A 348 -23.56 -7.39 3.00
N LEU A 349 -23.59 -6.10 2.54
CA LEU A 349 -22.50 -5.41 1.87
C LEU A 349 -21.57 -4.79 2.93
N LEU A 350 -20.32 -5.25 2.99
CA LEU A 350 -19.32 -4.78 3.96
C LEU A 350 -18.35 -3.83 3.26
N LEU A 351 -18.48 -2.54 3.54
CA LEU A 351 -17.76 -1.43 2.93
C LEU A 351 -16.96 -0.67 3.99
N VAL A 352 -15.88 0.02 3.61
CA VAL A 352 -15.07 0.79 4.55
C VAL A 352 -15.29 2.29 4.34
N PRO A 353 -15.65 3.06 5.39
CA PRO A 353 -15.86 4.51 5.30
C PRO A 353 -14.63 5.26 4.78
N GLY A 354 -14.84 6.25 3.93
CA GLY A 354 -13.79 7.07 3.34
C GLY A 354 -13.13 8.02 4.34
N ALA A 355 -13.84 8.41 5.38
CA ALA A 355 -13.29 9.23 6.46
C ALA A 355 -12.08 8.59 7.13
N ASP A 356 -12.01 7.25 7.23
CA ASP A 356 -10.84 6.53 7.74
C ASP A 356 -9.58 6.76 6.89
N PHE A 357 -9.75 7.08 5.60
CA PHE A 357 -8.68 7.37 4.65
C PHE A 357 -8.45 8.89 4.45
N GLY A 358 -9.10 9.73 5.25
CA GLY A 358 -9.00 11.19 5.15
C GLY A 358 -9.85 11.81 4.04
N ALA A 359 -10.82 11.09 3.49
CA ALA A 359 -11.73 11.56 2.45
C ALA A 359 -13.20 11.22 2.82
N PRO A 360 -13.82 11.98 3.75
CA PRO A 360 -15.20 11.75 4.17
C PRO A 360 -16.19 11.93 3.00
N GLY A 361 -17.31 11.21 3.07
CA GLY A 361 -18.34 11.19 2.03
C GLY A 361 -18.05 10.19 0.90
N TYR A 362 -17.03 9.33 1.06
CA TYR A 362 -16.68 8.25 0.14
C TYR A 362 -16.67 6.91 0.88
N PHE A 363 -16.51 5.81 0.15
CA PHE A 363 -16.27 4.50 0.74
C PHE A 363 -15.31 3.67 -0.12
N ARG A 364 -14.57 2.77 0.52
CA ARG A 364 -13.71 1.83 -0.20
C ARG A 364 -14.41 0.50 -0.38
N ALA A 365 -14.35 -0.03 -1.62
CA ALA A 365 -14.71 -1.39 -1.97
C ALA A 365 -13.52 -2.12 -2.60
N ALA A 366 -13.00 -3.17 -1.92
CA ALA A 366 -11.92 -4.01 -2.42
C ALA A 366 -12.48 -5.08 -3.36
N TYR A 367 -12.03 -5.14 -4.61
CA TYR A 367 -12.49 -6.14 -5.60
C TYR A 367 -11.56 -7.35 -5.77
N CYS A 368 -10.62 -7.54 -4.84
CA CYS A 368 -9.80 -8.75 -4.75
C CYS A 368 -10.56 -9.90 -4.08
N ILE A 369 -11.75 -10.20 -4.59
CA ILE A 369 -12.66 -11.24 -4.14
C ILE A 369 -13.11 -12.08 -5.35
N LYS A 370 -13.88 -13.15 -5.12
CA LYS A 370 -14.39 -14.00 -6.21
C LYS A 370 -15.30 -13.20 -7.15
N THR A 371 -15.20 -13.42 -8.45
CA THR A 371 -16.01 -12.75 -9.47
C THR A 371 -17.51 -12.96 -9.21
N GLU A 372 -17.91 -14.19 -8.86
CA GLU A 372 -19.29 -14.54 -8.55
C GLU A 372 -19.86 -13.76 -7.36
N THR A 373 -19.01 -13.44 -6.38
CA THR A 373 -19.41 -12.59 -5.24
C THR A 373 -19.72 -11.18 -5.71
N ILE A 374 -18.91 -10.63 -6.62
CA ILE A 374 -19.15 -9.32 -7.21
C ILE A 374 -20.46 -9.34 -7.99
N GLU A 375 -20.66 -10.29 -8.91
CA GLU A 375 -21.88 -10.41 -9.72
C GLU A 375 -23.14 -10.45 -8.85
N ARG A 376 -23.14 -11.25 -7.80
CA ARG A 376 -24.27 -11.38 -6.85
C ARG A 376 -24.50 -10.13 -6.02
N SER A 377 -23.50 -9.31 -5.78
CA SER A 377 -23.59 -8.07 -5.01
C SER A 377 -24.22 -6.91 -5.80
N LEU A 378 -24.09 -6.88 -7.14
CA LEU A 378 -24.55 -5.75 -7.96
C LEU A 378 -26.03 -5.41 -7.79
N PRO A 379 -26.96 -6.39 -7.75
CA PRO A 379 -28.38 -6.09 -7.45
C PRO A 379 -28.60 -5.49 -6.06
N LEU A 380 -27.72 -5.78 -5.10
CA LEU A 380 -27.80 -5.26 -3.74
C LEU A 380 -27.31 -3.81 -3.66
N PHE A 381 -26.24 -3.47 -4.38
CA PHE A 381 -25.81 -2.08 -4.55
C PHE A 381 -26.91 -1.23 -5.21
N LYS A 382 -27.60 -1.78 -6.21
CA LYS A 382 -28.75 -1.11 -6.81
C LYS A 382 -29.87 -0.86 -5.80
N LYS A 383 -30.25 -1.84 -4.99
CA LYS A 383 -31.24 -1.68 -3.93
C LYS A 383 -30.83 -0.63 -2.90
N LEU A 384 -29.56 -0.63 -2.50
CA LEU A 384 -29.00 0.37 -1.60
C LEU A 384 -29.14 1.78 -2.19
N ALA A 385 -28.81 1.98 -3.47
CA ALA A 385 -28.96 3.26 -4.17
C ALA A 385 -30.41 3.72 -4.27
N GLU A 386 -31.36 2.79 -4.51
CA GLU A 386 -32.79 3.07 -4.59
C GLU A 386 -33.37 3.57 -3.26
N GLU A 387 -32.81 3.24 -2.09
CA GLU A 387 -33.24 3.80 -0.80
C GLU A 387 -33.07 5.32 -0.79
N TYR A 388 -31.98 5.84 -1.39
CA TYR A 388 -31.68 7.27 -1.43
C TYR A 388 -32.44 8.03 -2.52
N SER A 389 -32.90 7.33 -3.57
CA SER A 389 -33.70 7.93 -4.62
C SER A 389 -35.16 8.14 -4.23
N ARG A 390 -35.61 7.47 -3.15
CA ARG A 390 -37.00 7.51 -2.65
C ARG A 390 -37.15 8.43 -1.43
N ALA A 391 -36.04 8.88 -0.85
CA ALA A 391 -35.98 9.78 0.30
C ALA A 391 -35.84 11.24 -0.18
#